data_3929b6d762d5175764b8b9fb1f677181
#
_entry.id   3929b6d762d5175764b8b9fb1f677181
#
_cell.length_a   1.000
_cell.length_b   1.000
_cell.length_c   1.000
_cell.angle_alpha   90.00
_cell.angle_beta   90.00
_cell.angle_gamma   90.00
#
_symmetry.space_group_name_H-M   'P 1'
#
loop_
_entity.id
_entity.type
_entity.pdbx_description
1 polymer ?
#
loop_
_entity_poly.entity_id
_entity_poly.type
_entity_poly.pdbx_seq_one_letter_code
_entity_poly.pdbx_strand_id
1 'polypeptide(L)'
;MNQAFICDAIRTPFGRYGGALSSVRADDLAAIPLRALMARNPNVDWQAVTDVLYGCVNQAGEDNRNVAHMASLLAGLPHQVPGATINRLCGSGMDALGTAARAIRAGEARLMIAGGVESMSRAPFVMPKAESGFARNPQIFDTTIGWRFINPVMKAMYGVDAMPETAENVATDYKIEREAQDRMALASQLKAVAAQKSGALAEEITPVSIPQKKGEAIVVDKDEHPRETSLEKLAQLKGVVRPDGTVTAGNASGVNDGACAILLADEATAKLHGLTPRARVVGMATAGVPPRVMGIGPAPATEKVLALTGLKLAQMDVIELTEAFAAQGIAVLRLLGLQDDDPRVNPNGGAIALGHPLGASGARLVTTATNQLHRTGGRYALCTMCIGVGQGIAVVIERV
;
A
#
# COMPACT_ATOMS: atom_id res chain seq x y z
N MET A 1 4.86 15.06 -25.11
CA MET A 1 5.21 14.75 -23.70
C MET A 1 5.65 13.30 -23.63
N ASN A 2 6.72 13.02 -22.90
CA ASN A 2 7.14 11.65 -22.63
C ASN A 2 6.01 10.90 -21.89
N GLN A 3 5.95 9.59 -22.10
CA GLN A 3 5.06 8.71 -21.35
C GLN A 3 5.88 7.95 -20.32
N ALA A 4 5.27 7.63 -19.18
CA ALA A 4 5.89 6.84 -18.13
C ALA A 4 5.26 5.44 -18.15
N PHE A 5 6.09 4.42 -18.38
CA PHE A 5 5.67 3.03 -18.44
C PHE A 5 6.16 2.24 -17.25
N ILE A 6 5.28 1.46 -16.67
CA ILE A 6 5.63 0.37 -15.76
C ILE A 6 6.16 -0.77 -16.60
N CYS A 7 7.43 -1.13 -16.40
CA CYS A 7 8.10 -2.19 -17.14
C CYS A 7 8.17 -3.50 -16.34
N ASP A 8 8.38 -3.42 -15.03
CA ASP A 8 8.35 -4.58 -14.13
C ASP A 8 7.87 -4.15 -12.74
N ALA A 9 7.30 -5.09 -12.00
CA ALA A 9 6.84 -4.86 -10.63
C ALA A 9 6.87 -6.17 -9.85
N ILE A 10 7.35 -6.10 -8.60
CA ILE A 10 7.50 -7.27 -7.73
C ILE A 10 7.37 -6.84 -6.27
N ARG A 11 6.90 -7.73 -5.41
CA ARG A 11 6.78 -7.50 -3.97
C ARG A 11 7.24 -8.69 -3.15
N THR A 12 7.48 -8.49 -1.89
CA THR A 12 7.56 -9.58 -0.92
C THR A 12 6.17 -10.15 -0.65
N PRO A 13 6.04 -11.36 -0.10
CA PRO A 13 4.81 -11.71 0.59
C PRO A 13 4.53 -10.69 1.69
N PHE A 14 3.26 -10.54 2.07
CA PHE A 14 2.89 -9.72 3.23
C PHE A 14 2.78 -10.61 4.48
N GLY A 15 3.61 -10.30 5.47
CA GLY A 15 3.58 -10.92 6.79
C GLY A 15 2.52 -10.27 7.69
N ARG A 16 1.96 -11.01 8.61
CA ARG A 16 1.14 -10.46 9.69
C ARG A 16 2.02 -9.94 10.83
N TYR A 17 1.47 -9.11 11.68
CA TYR A 17 2.15 -8.60 12.87
C TYR A 17 2.69 -9.75 13.74
N GLY A 18 3.97 -9.67 14.06
CA GLY A 18 4.66 -10.72 14.81
C GLY A 18 4.77 -12.07 14.10
N GLY A 19 4.47 -12.10 12.78
CA GLY A 19 4.48 -13.32 11.95
C GLY A 19 5.83 -13.63 11.31
N ALA A 20 5.77 -14.29 10.16
CA ALA A 20 6.94 -14.87 9.49
C ALA A 20 8.02 -13.83 9.12
N LEU A 21 7.63 -12.59 8.78
CA LEU A 21 8.58 -11.53 8.42
C LEU A 21 9.06 -10.66 9.59
N SER A 22 8.56 -10.88 10.80
CA SER A 22 8.86 -10.04 11.98
C SER A 22 10.33 -10.01 12.38
N SER A 23 11.12 -11.00 11.99
CA SER A 23 12.57 -11.04 12.25
C SER A 23 13.41 -10.31 11.19
N VAL A 24 12.80 -9.92 10.05
CA VAL A 24 13.49 -9.24 8.95
C VAL A 24 13.50 -7.73 9.21
N ARG A 25 14.67 -7.11 9.19
CA ARG A 25 14.81 -5.66 9.37
C ARG A 25 14.07 -4.92 8.25
N ALA A 26 13.54 -3.75 8.54
CA ALA A 26 12.78 -2.95 7.58
C ALA A 26 13.62 -2.56 6.34
N ASP A 27 14.87 -2.16 6.54
CA ASP A 27 15.82 -1.79 5.48
C ASP A 27 16.22 -3.00 4.62
N ASP A 28 16.45 -4.18 5.23
CA ASP A 28 16.70 -5.42 4.50
C ASP A 28 15.46 -5.88 3.70
N LEU A 29 14.27 -5.78 4.30
CA LEU A 29 13.00 -6.13 3.65
C LEU A 29 12.77 -5.25 2.41
N ALA A 30 13.07 -3.94 2.51
CA ALA A 30 12.99 -2.99 1.41
C ALA A 30 13.93 -3.33 0.25
N ALA A 31 15.10 -3.91 0.53
CA ALA A 31 16.09 -4.27 -0.47
C ALA A 31 15.71 -5.53 -1.28
N ILE A 32 14.86 -6.41 -0.76
CA ILE A 32 14.50 -7.68 -1.40
C ILE A 32 13.84 -7.47 -2.78
N PRO A 33 12.77 -6.67 -2.92
CA PRO A 33 12.16 -6.46 -4.24
C PRO A 33 13.07 -5.71 -5.21
N LEU A 34 14.01 -4.88 -4.73
CA LEU A 34 15.02 -4.25 -5.59
C LEU A 34 15.97 -5.30 -6.19
N ARG A 35 16.50 -6.22 -5.36
CA ARG A 35 17.32 -7.34 -5.84
C ARG A 35 16.55 -8.20 -6.85
N ALA A 36 15.28 -8.44 -6.60
CA ALA A 36 14.45 -9.21 -7.52
C ALA A 36 14.27 -8.50 -8.87
N LEU A 37 14.03 -7.18 -8.89
CA LEU A 37 13.98 -6.41 -10.13
C LEU A 37 15.30 -6.49 -10.90
N MET A 38 16.45 -6.36 -10.21
CA MET A 38 17.78 -6.45 -10.82
C MET A 38 18.01 -7.83 -11.43
N ALA A 39 17.67 -8.89 -10.74
CA ALA A 39 17.84 -10.27 -11.22
C ALA A 39 16.93 -10.58 -12.43
N ARG A 40 15.71 -10.03 -12.45
CA ARG A 40 14.75 -10.22 -13.54
C ARG A 40 15.10 -9.42 -14.80
N ASN A 41 15.87 -8.34 -14.66
CA ASN A 41 16.19 -7.40 -15.73
C ASN A 41 17.72 -7.24 -15.91
N PRO A 42 18.44 -8.32 -16.28
CA PRO A 42 19.91 -8.34 -16.29
C PRO A 42 20.54 -7.43 -17.37
N ASN A 43 19.76 -6.98 -18.34
CA ASN A 43 20.23 -6.09 -19.41
C ASN A 43 20.12 -4.60 -19.06
N VAL A 44 19.57 -4.26 -17.90
CA VAL A 44 19.44 -2.88 -17.46
C VAL A 44 20.78 -2.36 -16.95
N ASP A 45 21.21 -1.22 -17.48
CA ASP A 45 22.27 -0.44 -16.84
C ASP A 45 21.70 0.26 -15.59
N TRP A 46 21.96 -0.32 -14.44
CA TRP A 46 21.45 0.20 -13.17
C TRP A 46 22.05 1.53 -12.76
N GLN A 47 23.16 1.97 -13.37
CA GLN A 47 23.69 3.34 -13.18
C GLN A 47 22.81 4.40 -13.85
N ALA A 48 22.01 4.00 -14.85
CA ALA A 48 21.07 4.88 -15.53
C ALA A 48 19.81 5.21 -14.71
N VAL A 49 19.59 4.54 -13.57
CA VAL A 49 18.47 4.85 -12.67
C VAL A 49 18.66 6.25 -12.09
N THR A 50 17.73 7.14 -12.41
CA THR A 50 17.79 8.55 -12.00
C THR A 50 17.55 8.69 -10.50
N ASP A 51 16.59 7.95 -9.94
CA ASP A 51 16.24 8.00 -8.51
C ASP A 51 15.43 6.76 -8.08
N VAL A 52 15.48 6.44 -6.79
CA VAL A 52 14.64 5.43 -6.13
C VAL A 52 13.71 6.11 -5.14
N LEU A 53 12.41 6.08 -5.42
CA LEU A 53 11.40 6.69 -4.56
C LEU A 53 10.62 5.61 -3.80
N TYR A 54 10.78 5.56 -2.49
CA TYR A 54 10.08 4.57 -1.65
C TYR A 54 9.17 5.23 -0.63
N GLY A 55 7.94 4.70 -0.55
CA GLY A 55 7.02 5.01 0.54
C GLY A 55 7.44 4.31 1.84
N CYS A 56 7.47 5.07 2.94
CA CYS A 56 7.61 4.53 4.28
C CYS A 56 7.01 5.50 5.30
N VAL A 57 6.24 4.99 6.23
CA VAL A 57 5.46 5.82 7.17
C VAL A 57 6.17 5.99 8.51
N ASN A 58 6.68 4.91 9.09
CA ASN A 58 7.20 4.93 10.45
C ASN A 58 8.46 5.80 10.55
N GLN A 59 9.53 5.46 9.90
CA GLN A 59 10.82 6.16 9.86
C GLN A 59 11.45 6.41 11.25
N ALA A 60 10.96 5.75 12.30
CA ALA A 60 11.45 5.92 13.66
C ALA A 60 12.46 4.84 14.10
N GLY A 61 12.49 3.72 13.39
CA GLY A 61 13.33 2.56 13.70
C GLY A 61 14.40 2.29 12.66
N GLU A 62 14.45 1.06 12.19
CA GLU A 62 15.42 0.57 11.18
C GLU A 62 15.15 1.17 9.78
N ASP A 63 14.02 1.78 9.61
CA ASP A 63 13.52 2.53 8.45
C ASP A 63 13.90 4.02 8.46
N ASN A 64 14.71 4.46 9.42
CA ASN A 64 15.21 5.83 9.51
C ASN A 64 16.29 6.14 8.45
N ARG A 65 16.72 7.38 8.38
CA ARG A 65 17.80 7.87 7.50
C ARG A 65 17.58 7.55 6.02
N ASN A 66 16.35 7.78 5.52
CA ASN A 66 16.04 7.58 4.12
C ASN A 66 16.15 6.09 3.71
N VAL A 67 15.17 5.29 4.11
CA VAL A 67 15.13 3.85 3.85
C VAL A 67 15.21 3.52 2.35
N ALA A 68 14.74 4.40 1.45
CA ALA A 68 14.88 4.23 0.02
C ALA A 68 16.34 4.09 -0.41
N HIS A 69 17.19 5.01 0.02
CA HIS A 69 18.63 4.97 -0.31
C HIS A 69 19.36 3.85 0.44
N MET A 70 19.01 3.61 1.71
CA MET A 70 19.54 2.47 2.47
C MET A 70 19.25 1.14 1.75
N ALA A 71 18.01 0.94 1.32
CA ALA A 71 17.59 -0.26 0.58
C ALA A 71 18.31 -0.39 -0.77
N SER A 72 18.53 0.71 -1.48
CA SER A 72 19.27 0.73 -2.75
C SER A 72 20.70 0.23 -2.58
N LEU A 73 21.40 0.73 -1.57
CA LEU A 73 22.76 0.27 -1.25
C LEU A 73 22.80 -1.18 -0.80
N LEU A 74 21.89 -1.60 0.07
CA LEU A 74 21.76 -2.96 0.56
C LEU A 74 21.37 -3.94 -0.56
N ALA A 75 20.63 -3.48 -1.57
CA ALA A 75 20.30 -4.28 -2.75
C ALA A 75 21.48 -4.47 -3.70
N GLY A 76 22.50 -3.64 -3.61
CA GLY A 76 23.65 -3.64 -4.51
C GLY A 76 23.47 -2.76 -5.75
N LEU A 77 22.51 -1.84 -5.74
CA LEU A 77 22.46 -0.79 -6.75
C LEU A 77 23.74 0.06 -6.69
N PRO A 78 24.21 0.59 -7.83
CA PRO A 78 25.37 1.50 -7.84
C PRO A 78 25.17 2.67 -6.87
N HIS A 79 26.20 3.02 -6.11
CA HIS A 79 26.13 4.08 -5.10
C HIS A 79 25.87 5.49 -5.68
N GLN A 80 26.00 5.65 -6.98
CA GLN A 80 25.65 6.87 -7.71
C GLN A 80 24.12 7.04 -7.83
N VAL A 81 23.34 5.97 -7.66
CA VAL A 81 21.88 6.05 -7.70
C VAL A 81 21.35 6.62 -6.39
N PRO A 82 20.76 7.81 -6.40
CA PRO A 82 20.19 8.42 -5.21
C PRO A 82 18.87 7.72 -4.82
N GLY A 83 18.32 8.13 -3.67
CA GLY A 83 17.01 7.65 -3.23
C GLY A 83 16.35 8.65 -2.31
N ALA A 84 15.02 8.67 -2.31
CA ALA A 84 14.23 9.52 -1.42
C ALA A 84 13.04 8.76 -0.83
N THR A 85 12.83 8.92 0.48
CA THR A 85 11.68 8.36 1.18
C THR A 85 10.52 9.34 1.17
N ILE A 86 9.36 8.87 0.72
CA ILE A 86 8.11 9.64 0.65
C ILE A 86 7.18 9.19 1.78
N ASN A 87 6.63 10.15 2.51
CA ASN A 87 5.60 9.91 3.51
C ASN A 87 4.32 10.67 3.17
N ARG A 88 3.34 9.94 2.66
CA ARG A 88 1.92 10.31 2.56
C ARG A 88 1.09 9.26 3.29
N LEU A 89 1.54 8.82 4.46
CA LEU A 89 0.93 7.74 5.24
C LEU A 89 0.59 6.53 4.34
N CYS A 90 -0.60 5.96 4.45
CA CYS A 90 -1.01 4.79 3.66
C CYS A 90 -0.78 4.94 2.13
N GLY A 91 -0.86 6.16 1.60
CA GLY A 91 -0.68 6.47 0.17
C GLY A 91 0.77 6.58 -0.31
N SER A 92 1.76 6.41 0.58
CA SER A 92 3.18 6.70 0.29
C SER A 92 3.72 5.96 -0.93
N GLY A 93 3.48 4.66 -1.06
CA GLY A 93 3.97 3.88 -2.20
C GLY A 93 3.31 4.25 -3.53
N MET A 94 2.04 4.64 -3.52
CA MET A 94 1.35 5.13 -4.72
C MET A 94 1.82 6.54 -5.09
N ASP A 95 2.11 7.39 -4.11
CA ASP A 95 2.65 8.73 -4.34
C ASP A 95 4.09 8.66 -4.88
N ALA A 96 4.89 7.71 -4.42
CA ALA A 96 6.20 7.41 -4.98
C ALA A 96 6.12 7.07 -6.48
N LEU A 97 5.20 6.17 -6.86
CA LEU A 97 4.95 5.84 -8.27
C LEU A 97 4.52 7.05 -9.08
N GLY A 98 3.54 7.79 -8.60
CA GLY A 98 3.03 8.95 -9.33
C GLY A 98 4.06 10.07 -9.47
N THR A 99 4.93 10.26 -8.47
CA THR A 99 6.03 11.23 -8.52
C THR A 99 7.09 10.80 -9.52
N ALA A 100 7.49 9.52 -9.54
CA ALA A 100 8.39 8.98 -10.54
C ALA A 100 7.82 9.14 -11.97
N ALA A 101 6.54 8.82 -12.15
CA ALA A 101 5.88 8.98 -13.44
C ALA A 101 5.82 10.45 -13.91
N ARG A 102 5.63 11.41 -12.98
CA ARG A 102 5.67 12.85 -13.29
C ARG A 102 7.07 13.30 -13.72
N ALA A 103 8.12 12.86 -13.03
CA ALA A 103 9.50 13.18 -13.38
C ALA A 103 9.85 12.67 -14.79
N ILE A 104 9.44 11.44 -15.14
CA ILE A 104 9.62 10.88 -16.49
C ILE A 104 8.83 11.70 -17.53
N ARG A 105 7.58 12.04 -17.25
CA ARG A 105 6.74 12.82 -18.18
C ARG A 105 7.24 14.25 -18.37
N ALA A 106 7.85 14.84 -17.34
CA ALA A 106 8.49 16.17 -17.41
C ALA A 106 9.80 16.14 -18.19
N GLY A 107 10.40 14.97 -18.41
CA GLY A 107 11.70 14.81 -19.07
C GLY A 107 12.89 15.00 -18.13
N GLU A 108 12.65 15.06 -16.81
CA GLU A 108 13.68 15.17 -15.76
C GLU A 108 14.33 13.82 -15.43
N ALA A 109 13.62 12.73 -15.71
CA ALA A 109 14.07 11.37 -15.50
C ALA A 109 13.73 10.49 -16.69
N ARG A 110 14.44 9.37 -16.85
CA ARG A 110 14.16 8.39 -17.92
C ARG A 110 13.95 6.98 -17.39
N LEU A 111 14.65 6.60 -16.33
CA LEU A 111 14.56 5.31 -15.66
C LEU A 111 14.47 5.57 -14.15
N MET A 112 13.45 5.05 -13.52
CA MET A 112 13.20 5.24 -12.09
C MET A 112 12.71 3.96 -11.43
N ILE A 113 12.97 3.83 -10.14
CA ILE A 113 12.33 2.81 -9.31
C ILE A 113 11.41 3.52 -8.33
N ALA A 114 10.18 3.05 -8.23
CA ALA A 114 9.23 3.46 -7.20
C ALA A 114 8.77 2.26 -6.39
N GLY A 115 8.32 2.48 -5.18
CA GLY A 115 7.86 1.37 -4.35
C GLY A 115 7.55 1.79 -2.93
N GLY A 116 7.82 0.88 -2.00
CA GLY A 116 7.70 1.21 -0.60
C GLY A 116 7.87 -0.01 0.31
N VAL A 117 8.02 0.27 1.59
CA VAL A 117 8.21 -0.72 2.65
C VAL A 117 7.47 -0.28 3.90
N GLU A 118 7.00 -1.24 4.65
CA GLU A 118 6.62 -1.05 6.05
C GLU A 118 6.93 -2.32 6.82
N SER A 119 7.58 -2.21 7.97
CA SER A 119 7.67 -3.28 8.95
C SER A 119 7.01 -2.80 10.24
N MET A 120 5.71 -3.10 10.35
CA MET A 120 4.95 -2.68 11.52
C MET A 120 5.27 -3.55 12.74
N SER A 121 5.74 -4.78 12.55
CA SER A 121 6.22 -5.66 13.62
C SER A 121 7.46 -5.11 14.32
N ARG A 122 8.29 -4.35 13.62
CA ARG A 122 9.57 -3.82 14.12
C ARG A 122 9.53 -2.33 14.44
N ALA A 123 8.33 -1.73 14.40
CA ALA A 123 8.12 -0.36 14.80
C ALA A 123 8.56 -0.17 16.27
N PRO A 124 9.50 0.76 16.55
CA PRO A 124 10.07 0.89 17.88
C PRO A 124 9.15 1.61 18.87
N PHE A 125 9.44 1.44 20.13
CA PHE A 125 8.99 2.37 21.16
C PHE A 125 9.80 3.67 21.09
N VAL A 126 9.13 4.81 21.29
CA VAL A 126 9.78 6.13 21.32
C VAL A 126 9.41 6.88 22.59
N MET A 127 10.35 7.69 23.04
CA MET A 127 10.20 8.50 24.27
C MET A 127 10.57 9.95 23.95
N PRO A 128 9.75 10.96 24.31
CA PRO A 128 10.16 12.36 24.18
C PRO A 128 11.28 12.68 25.15
N LYS A 129 12.03 13.74 24.85
CA LYS A 129 12.95 14.32 25.84
C LYS A 129 12.13 14.98 26.96
N ALA A 130 12.68 14.95 28.17
CA ALA A 130 12.09 15.66 29.29
C ALA A 130 12.06 17.17 29.01
N GLU A 131 10.94 17.83 29.33
CA GLU A 131 10.77 19.26 29.16
C GLU A 131 11.41 20.07 30.30
N SER A 132 11.65 19.41 31.43
CA SER A 132 12.29 20.02 32.60
C SER A 132 13.36 19.11 33.20
N GLY A 133 14.34 19.69 33.90
CA GLY A 133 15.29 18.93 34.70
C GLY A 133 14.57 18.13 35.78
N PHE A 134 15.08 16.93 36.08
CA PHE A 134 14.54 16.04 37.11
C PHE A 134 13.08 15.60 36.87
N ALA A 135 12.59 15.64 35.63
CA ALA A 135 11.27 15.11 35.27
C ALA A 135 11.14 13.63 35.70
N ARG A 136 9.97 13.28 36.33
CA ARG A 136 9.73 11.97 36.94
C ARG A 136 8.66 11.15 36.22
N ASN A 137 8.13 11.65 35.09
CA ASN A 137 7.03 11.02 34.32
C ASN A 137 7.45 10.75 32.88
N PRO A 138 8.33 9.78 32.61
CA PRO A 138 8.65 9.41 31.24
C PRO A 138 7.41 8.84 30.56
N GLN A 139 7.14 9.27 29.32
CA GLN A 139 6.11 8.70 28.47
C GLN A 139 6.78 7.86 27.39
N ILE A 140 6.26 6.66 27.15
CA ILE A 140 6.73 5.77 26.08
C ILE A 140 5.55 5.51 25.15
N PHE A 141 5.77 5.67 23.84
CA PHE A 141 4.77 5.43 22.81
C PHE A 141 5.19 4.29 21.91
N ASP A 142 4.25 3.40 21.62
CA ASP A 142 4.38 2.42 20.54
C ASP A 142 4.16 3.13 19.20
N THR A 143 5.07 2.92 18.25
CA THR A 143 4.98 3.54 16.92
C THR A 143 4.37 2.63 15.86
N THR A 144 3.92 1.42 16.24
CA THR A 144 3.29 0.46 15.32
C THR A 144 2.06 1.05 14.64
N ILE A 145 1.16 1.67 15.42
CA ILE A 145 -0.07 2.29 14.93
C ILE A 145 -0.54 3.34 15.93
N GLY A 146 -1.32 4.30 15.47
CA GLY A 146 -1.95 5.30 16.32
C GLY A 146 -1.12 6.59 16.48
N TRP A 147 -1.65 7.46 17.33
CA TRP A 147 -1.09 8.78 17.57
C TRP A 147 0.01 8.77 18.61
N ARG A 148 1.06 9.56 18.38
CA ARG A 148 2.15 9.85 19.32
C ARG A 148 2.52 11.33 19.22
N PHE A 149 3.03 11.91 20.30
CA PHE A 149 3.42 13.34 20.35
C PHE A 149 2.31 14.28 19.85
N ILE A 150 1.09 14.06 20.35
CA ILE A 150 -0.11 14.76 19.88
C ILE A 150 0.03 16.28 20.06
N ASN A 151 -0.10 17.03 18.94
CA ASN A 151 -0.19 18.47 18.98
C ASN A 151 -1.55 18.90 19.58
N PRO A 152 -1.56 19.70 20.66
CA PRO A 152 -2.81 20.11 21.35
C PRO A 152 -3.76 20.91 20.45
N VAL A 153 -3.23 21.75 19.56
CA VAL A 153 -4.01 22.56 18.62
C VAL A 153 -4.67 21.65 17.57
N MET A 154 -3.92 20.69 17.03
CA MET A 154 -4.44 19.70 16.09
C MET A 154 -5.58 18.89 16.73
N LYS A 155 -5.38 18.46 17.97
CA LYS A 155 -6.40 17.73 18.74
C LYS A 155 -7.68 18.56 18.95
N ALA A 156 -7.53 19.84 19.27
CA ALA A 156 -8.66 20.72 19.48
C ALA A 156 -9.43 21.02 18.19
N MET A 157 -8.74 21.17 17.06
CA MET A 157 -9.36 21.54 15.77
C MET A 157 -10.00 20.35 15.03
N TYR A 158 -9.35 19.18 15.04
CA TYR A 158 -9.72 18.07 14.16
C TYR A 158 -9.90 16.73 14.88
N GLY A 159 -9.60 16.68 16.18
CA GLY A 159 -9.56 15.41 16.92
C GLY A 159 -8.31 14.60 16.60
N VAL A 160 -8.18 13.46 17.27
CA VAL A 160 -7.11 12.48 17.10
C VAL A 160 -7.69 11.07 17.17
N ASP A 161 -8.78 10.85 16.46
CA ASP A 161 -9.46 9.57 16.42
C ASP A 161 -8.48 8.49 15.93
N ALA A 162 -8.48 7.34 16.58
CA ALA A 162 -7.75 6.19 16.12
C ALA A 162 -8.36 5.67 14.79
N MET A 163 -7.59 4.93 13.99
CA MET A 163 -8.06 4.49 12.68
C MET A 163 -9.38 3.69 12.74
N PRO A 164 -9.59 2.75 13.68
CA PRO A 164 -10.89 2.09 13.81
C PRO A 164 -12.04 3.05 14.21
N GLU A 165 -11.76 4.10 14.98
CA GLU A 165 -12.76 5.14 15.30
C GLU A 165 -13.17 5.92 14.06
N THR A 166 -12.23 6.27 13.18
CA THR A 166 -12.56 6.91 11.90
C THR A 166 -13.44 6.02 11.01
N ALA A 167 -13.25 4.71 11.07
CA ALA A 167 -14.09 3.76 10.35
C ALA A 167 -15.50 3.66 10.94
N GLU A 168 -15.65 3.71 12.27
CA GLU A 168 -16.97 3.80 12.92
C GLU A 168 -17.68 5.12 12.60
N ASN A 169 -16.94 6.23 12.50
CA ASN A 169 -17.50 7.50 12.05
C ASN A 169 -18.05 7.38 10.62
N VAL A 170 -17.30 6.75 9.71
CA VAL A 170 -17.77 6.50 8.34
C VAL A 170 -18.99 5.57 8.35
N ALA A 171 -18.97 4.48 9.13
CA ALA A 171 -20.11 3.57 9.23
C ALA A 171 -21.38 4.31 9.69
N THR A 172 -21.25 5.19 10.66
CA THR A 172 -22.35 5.99 11.20
C THR A 172 -22.86 7.03 10.20
N ASP A 173 -21.97 7.87 9.67
CA ASP A 173 -22.32 8.99 8.79
C ASP A 173 -22.91 8.52 7.45
N TYR A 174 -22.40 7.38 6.93
CA TYR A 174 -22.83 6.79 5.64
C TYR A 174 -23.79 5.60 5.82
N LYS A 175 -24.24 5.32 7.05
CA LYS A 175 -25.20 4.25 7.36
C LYS A 175 -24.79 2.88 6.81
N ILE A 176 -23.55 2.50 7.11
CA ILE A 176 -22.99 1.20 6.70
C ILE A 176 -23.21 0.18 7.81
N GLU A 177 -24.10 -0.75 7.59
CA GLU A 177 -24.45 -1.77 8.56
C GLU A 177 -23.34 -2.81 8.73
N ARG A 178 -23.26 -3.42 9.91
CA ARG A 178 -22.30 -4.46 10.27
C ARG A 178 -22.32 -5.63 9.30
N GLU A 179 -23.49 -6.08 8.91
CA GLU A 179 -23.65 -7.22 8.01
C GLU A 179 -23.08 -6.94 6.60
N ALA A 180 -23.26 -5.73 6.08
CA ALA A 180 -22.64 -5.33 4.82
C ALA A 180 -21.11 -5.35 4.90
N GLN A 181 -20.55 -4.89 6.03
CA GLN A 181 -19.11 -4.92 6.28
C GLN A 181 -18.58 -6.36 6.34
N ASP A 182 -19.27 -7.26 7.01
CA ASP A 182 -18.88 -8.66 7.14
C ASP A 182 -19.00 -9.39 5.78
N ARG A 183 -20.00 -9.07 4.94
CA ARG A 183 -20.09 -9.59 3.56
C ARG A 183 -18.91 -9.15 2.70
N MET A 184 -18.52 -7.88 2.75
CA MET A 184 -17.33 -7.39 2.02
C MET A 184 -16.06 -8.10 2.51
N ALA A 185 -15.91 -8.26 3.82
CA ALA A 185 -14.75 -8.94 4.41
C ALA A 185 -14.66 -10.41 3.97
N LEU A 186 -15.80 -11.13 3.98
CA LEU A 186 -15.84 -12.50 3.48
C LEU A 186 -15.49 -12.57 1.99
N ALA A 187 -16.05 -11.68 1.17
CA ALA A 187 -15.76 -11.64 -0.26
C ALA A 187 -14.26 -11.40 -0.52
N SER A 188 -13.62 -10.47 0.22
CA SER A 188 -12.19 -10.21 0.14
C SER A 188 -11.37 -11.46 0.47
N GLN A 189 -11.70 -12.18 1.55
CA GLN A 189 -11.01 -13.43 1.94
C GLN A 189 -11.18 -14.52 0.89
N LEU A 190 -12.38 -14.74 0.38
CA LEU A 190 -12.64 -15.76 -0.64
C LEU A 190 -11.86 -15.48 -1.93
N LYS A 191 -11.83 -14.24 -2.40
CA LYS A 191 -11.05 -13.80 -3.56
C LYS A 191 -9.54 -14.01 -3.34
N ALA A 192 -9.01 -13.63 -2.17
CA ALA A 192 -7.59 -13.80 -1.88
C ALA A 192 -7.17 -15.27 -1.80
N VAL A 193 -7.96 -16.11 -1.15
CA VAL A 193 -7.70 -17.56 -1.07
C VAL A 193 -7.77 -18.21 -2.48
N ALA A 194 -8.72 -17.81 -3.31
CA ALA A 194 -8.80 -18.26 -4.70
C ALA A 194 -7.58 -17.81 -5.52
N ALA A 195 -7.15 -16.55 -5.39
CA ALA A 195 -5.99 -16.01 -6.06
C ALA A 195 -4.67 -16.67 -5.62
N GLN A 196 -4.53 -17.02 -4.34
CA GLN A 196 -3.41 -17.83 -3.85
C GLN A 196 -3.42 -19.24 -4.45
N LYS A 197 -4.57 -19.90 -4.46
CA LYS A 197 -4.71 -21.27 -5.00
C LYS A 197 -4.44 -21.34 -6.50
N SER A 198 -4.85 -20.34 -7.26
CA SER A 198 -4.63 -20.27 -8.72
C SER A 198 -3.21 -19.87 -9.11
N GLY A 199 -2.39 -19.39 -8.18
CA GLY A 199 -1.05 -18.84 -8.46
C GLY A 199 -1.05 -17.37 -8.89
N ALA A 200 -2.20 -16.72 -8.99
CA ALA A 200 -2.31 -15.34 -9.43
C ALA A 200 -1.50 -14.35 -8.56
N LEU A 201 -1.42 -14.57 -7.26
CA LEU A 201 -0.60 -13.76 -6.36
C LEU A 201 0.89 -14.15 -6.42
N ALA A 202 1.21 -15.40 -6.77
CA ALA A 202 2.60 -15.84 -6.86
C ALA A 202 3.37 -15.14 -7.99
N GLU A 203 2.69 -14.68 -9.05
CA GLU A 203 3.30 -13.95 -10.16
C GLU A 203 3.95 -12.63 -9.73
N GLU A 204 3.47 -12.02 -8.65
CA GLU A 204 3.95 -10.73 -8.14
C GLU A 204 4.83 -10.85 -6.89
N ILE A 205 5.06 -12.07 -6.38
CA ILE A 205 5.77 -12.31 -5.13
C ILE A 205 7.18 -12.83 -5.40
N THR A 206 8.18 -12.16 -4.79
CA THR A 206 9.53 -12.71 -4.63
C THR A 206 9.66 -13.31 -3.23
N PRO A 207 10.15 -14.56 -3.09
CA PRO A 207 10.32 -15.19 -1.79
C PRO A 207 11.29 -14.43 -0.88
N VAL A 208 11.04 -14.48 0.42
CA VAL A 208 11.93 -13.97 1.46
C VAL A 208 12.61 -15.14 2.15
N SER A 209 13.92 -15.23 2.01
CA SER A 209 14.74 -16.25 2.69
C SER A 209 15.25 -15.71 4.02
N ILE A 210 14.90 -16.37 5.12
CA ILE A 210 15.24 -15.96 6.48
C ILE A 210 16.27 -16.94 7.04
N PRO A 211 17.56 -16.53 7.16
CA PRO A 211 18.59 -17.39 7.70
C PRO A 211 18.27 -17.83 9.13
N GLN A 212 18.56 -19.09 9.43
CA GLN A 212 18.39 -19.65 10.75
C GLN A 212 19.77 -19.81 11.44
N LYS A 213 19.81 -19.73 12.77
CA LYS A 213 21.05 -20.00 13.53
C LYS A 213 21.58 -21.43 13.32
N LYS A 214 20.67 -22.37 13.07
CA LYS A 214 20.96 -23.79 12.76
C LYS A 214 19.93 -24.27 11.74
N GLY A 215 20.36 -25.11 10.79
CA GLY A 215 19.50 -25.69 9.76
C GLY A 215 19.37 -24.81 8.53
N GLU A 216 18.38 -25.14 7.69
CA GLU A 216 18.10 -24.42 6.44
C GLU A 216 17.36 -23.11 6.70
N ALA A 217 17.49 -22.17 5.78
CA ALA A 217 16.72 -20.92 5.83
C ALA A 217 15.22 -21.19 5.68
N ILE A 218 14.40 -20.44 6.42
CA ILE A 218 12.96 -20.46 6.22
C ILE A 218 12.65 -19.60 4.99
N VAL A 219 11.92 -20.18 4.03
CA VAL A 219 11.46 -19.46 2.84
C VAL A 219 10.00 -19.08 3.01
N VAL A 220 9.72 -17.78 2.98
CA VAL A 220 8.36 -17.22 3.01
C VAL A 220 8.02 -16.78 1.60
N ASP A 221 7.07 -17.44 0.96
CA ASP A 221 6.70 -17.28 -0.46
C ASP A 221 5.21 -16.97 -0.69
N LYS A 222 4.43 -16.80 0.38
CA LYS A 222 2.98 -16.53 0.33
C LYS A 222 2.58 -15.48 1.35
N ASP A 223 1.56 -14.70 0.99
CA ASP A 223 0.89 -13.81 1.94
C ASP A 223 0.35 -14.61 3.12
N GLU A 224 0.67 -14.17 4.34
CA GLU A 224 0.36 -14.90 5.57
C GLU A 224 -1.05 -14.58 6.12
N HIS A 225 -1.64 -13.48 5.67
CA HIS A 225 -2.87 -12.95 6.26
C HIS A 225 -4.16 -13.59 5.74
N PRO A 226 -4.28 -14.08 4.46
CA PRO A 226 -5.48 -14.72 3.95
C PRO A 226 -5.88 -15.94 4.78
N ARG A 227 -7.18 -16.03 5.09
CA ARG A 227 -7.71 -17.12 5.93
C ARG A 227 -9.12 -17.51 5.53
N GLU A 228 -9.45 -18.76 5.72
CA GLU A 228 -10.82 -19.24 5.56
C GLU A 228 -11.69 -18.76 6.72
N THR A 229 -12.85 -18.15 6.39
CA THR A 229 -13.83 -17.64 7.33
C THR A 229 -15.25 -17.82 6.79
N SER A 230 -16.27 -17.45 7.58
CA SER A 230 -17.67 -17.44 7.17
C SER A 230 -18.41 -16.26 7.82
N LEU A 231 -19.62 -15.94 7.33
CA LEU A 231 -20.43 -14.86 7.93
C LEU A 231 -20.76 -15.15 9.39
N GLU A 232 -21.02 -16.40 9.76
CA GLU A 232 -21.30 -16.79 11.14
C GLU A 232 -20.10 -16.54 12.06
N LYS A 233 -18.87 -16.82 11.59
CA LYS A 233 -17.64 -16.53 12.35
C LYS A 233 -17.42 -15.03 12.48
N LEU A 234 -17.61 -14.26 11.40
CA LEU A 234 -17.46 -12.82 11.41
C LEU A 234 -18.47 -12.14 12.32
N ALA A 235 -19.74 -12.59 12.30
CA ALA A 235 -20.81 -12.05 13.13
C ALA A 235 -20.55 -12.19 14.66
N GLN A 236 -19.76 -13.20 15.07
CA GLN A 236 -19.39 -13.44 16.46
C GLN A 236 -18.29 -12.48 16.99
N LEU A 237 -17.60 -11.77 16.09
CA LEU A 237 -16.52 -10.87 16.48
C LEU A 237 -17.06 -9.59 17.16
N LYS A 238 -16.41 -9.19 18.24
CA LYS A 238 -16.77 -7.98 18.98
C LYS A 238 -16.22 -6.74 18.27
N GLY A 239 -16.90 -5.61 18.45
CA GLY A 239 -16.41 -4.31 18.02
C GLY A 239 -15.06 -3.98 18.68
N VAL A 240 -14.12 -3.42 17.91
CA VAL A 240 -12.78 -3.09 18.43
C VAL A 240 -12.70 -1.69 19.03
N VAL A 241 -13.70 -0.82 18.77
CA VAL A 241 -13.76 0.54 19.30
C VAL A 241 -14.69 0.59 20.52
N ARG A 242 -15.88 0.04 20.37
CA ARG A 242 -16.93 0.02 21.39
C ARG A 242 -17.73 -1.28 21.33
N PRO A 243 -18.36 -1.72 22.42
CA PRO A 243 -19.05 -3.01 22.45
C PRO A 243 -20.16 -3.18 21.40
N ASP A 244 -20.86 -2.10 21.07
CA ASP A 244 -21.93 -2.01 20.06
C ASP A 244 -21.43 -1.54 18.70
N GLY A 245 -20.12 -1.43 18.52
CA GLY A 245 -19.48 -1.00 17.27
C GLY A 245 -19.60 -2.02 16.16
N THR A 246 -19.46 -1.53 14.93
CA THR A 246 -19.59 -2.32 13.71
C THR A 246 -18.23 -2.79 13.16
N VAL A 247 -17.15 -2.07 13.49
CA VAL A 247 -15.78 -2.38 13.07
C VAL A 247 -15.18 -3.45 13.97
N THR A 248 -14.70 -4.54 13.35
CA THR A 248 -14.13 -5.69 14.05
C THR A 248 -12.78 -6.07 13.46
N ALA A 249 -12.04 -6.95 14.13
CA ALA A 249 -10.82 -7.53 13.59
C ALA A 249 -11.04 -8.39 12.31
N GLY A 250 -12.28 -8.74 12.00
CA GLY A 250 -12.63 -9.50 10.81
C GLY A 250 -12.94 -8.66 9.59
N ASN A 251 -13.36 -7.40 9.76
CA ASN A 251 -13.74 -6.49 8.68
C ASN A 251 -12.83 -5.23 8.60
N ALA A 252 -11.66 -5.32 9.20
CA ALA A 252 -10.57 -4.36 9.14
C ALA A 252 -9.32 -5.00 8.52
N SER A 253 -8.47 -4.19 7.88
CA SER A 253 -7.15 -4.65 7.44
C SER A 253 -6.24 -4.99 8.62
N GLY A 254 -5.25 -5.83 8.38
CA GLY A 254 -4.26 -6.18 9.40
C GLY A 254 -3.16 -5.14 9.55
N VAL A 255 -2.38 -5.33 10.63
CA VAL A 255 -1.07 -4.71 10.85
C VAL A 255 -0.04 -5.66 10.24
N ASN A 256 0.77 -5.19 9.30
CA ASN A 256 1.53 -6.07 8.40
C ASN A 256 2.94 -5.58 8.10
N ASP A 257 3.76 -6.51 7.63
CA ASP A 257 5.12 -6.27 7.13
C ASP A 257 5.18 -6.57 5.63
N GLY A 258 5.88 -5.76 4.85
CA GLY A 258 6.03 -6.03 3.42
C GLY A 258 6.73 -4.90 2.66
N ALA A 259 7.20 -5.22 1.45
CA ALA A 259 7.84 -4.29 0.54
C ALA A 259 7.44 -4.56 -0.91
N CYS A 260 7.46 -3.52 -1.74
CA CYS A 260 7.15 -3.59 -3.17
C CYS A 260 8.08 -2.66 -3.94
N ALA A 261 8.47 -3.06 -5.16
CA ALA A 261 9.24 -2.23 -6.09
C ALA A 261 8.68 -2.31 -7.50
N ILE A 262 8.68 -1.18 -8.20
CA ILE A 262 8.17 -0.99 -9.56
C ILE A 262 9.24 -0.28 -10.37
N LEU A 263 9.60 -0.83 -11.53
CA LEU A 263 10.52 -0.24 -12.49
C LEU A 263 9.75 0.58 -13.53
N LEU A 264 10.07 1.86 -13.64
CA LEU A 264 9.46 2.78 -14.59
C LEU A 264 10.50 3.31 -15.59
N ALA A 265 10.11 3.41 -16.87
CA ALA A 265 10.93 4.01 -17.90
C ALA A 265 10.10 4.83 -18.88
N ASP A 266 10.75 5.75 -19.61
CA ASP A 266 10.22 6.27 -20.86
C ASP A 266 10.36 5.20 -21.98
N GLU A 267 9.67 5.39 -23.10
CA GLU A 267 9.67 4.42 -24.20
C GLU A 267 11.06 4.16 -24.78
N ALA A 268 11.85 5.22 -24.99
CA ALA A 268 13.19 5.12 -25.55
C ALA A 268 14.14 4.35 -24.62
N THR A 269 14.06 4.62 -23.32
CA THR A 269 14.88 3.97 -22.30
C THR A 269 14.44 2.52 -22.10
N ALA A 270 13.13 2.24 -22.13
CA ALA A 270 12.64 0.86 -22.10
C ALA A 270 13.21 0.05 -23.26
N LYS A 271 13.16 0.59 -24.48
CA LYS A 271 13.74 -0.04 -25.67
C LYS A 271 15.26 -0.24 -25.54
N LEU A 272 15.98 0.78 -25.06
CA LEU A 272 17.43 0.75 -24.89
C LEU A 272 17.88 -0.40 -23.98
N HIS A 273 17.16 -0.63 -22.89
CA HIS A 273 17.47 -1.65 -21.88
C HIS A 273 16.75 -2.98 -22.11
N GLY A 274 16.02 -3.15 -23.23
CA GLY A 274 15.28 -4.38 -23.52
C GLY A 274 14.12 -4.64 -22.59
N LEU A 275 13.58 -3.59 -21.95
CA LEU A 275 12.42 -3.66 -21.08
C LEU A 275 11.13 -3.69 -21.90
N THR A 276 10.16 -4.47 -21.43
CA THR A 276 8.84 -4.52 -22.05
C THR A 276 7.87 -3.64 -21.25
N PRO A 277 7.37 -2.53 -21.83
CA PRO A 277 6.29 -1.77 -21.21
C PRO A 277 5.07 -2.67 -20.96
N ARG A 278 4.55 -2.64 -19.75
CA ARG A 278 3.37 -3.44 -19.34
C ARG A 278 2.14 -2.56 -19.12
N ALA A 279 2.34 -1.39 -18.52
CA ALA A 279 1.27 -0.43 -18.34
C ALA A 279 1.82 0.99 -18.41
N ARG A 280 1.00 1.91 -18.89
CA ARG A 280 1.27 3.34 -18.87
C ARG A 280 0.61 3.99 -17.67
N VAL A 281 1.32 4.83 -16.95
CA VAL A 281 0.71 5.68 -15.89
C VAL A 281 -0.01 6.85 -16.54
N VAL A 282 -1.33 6.80 -16.58
CA VAL A 282 -2.17 7.82 -17.24
C VAL A 282 -2.26 9.09 -16.42
N GLY A 283 -2.51 8.97 -15.12
CA GLY A 283 -2.59 10.12 -14.22
C GLY A 283 -2.67 9.72 -12.75
N MET A 284 -2.38 10.69 -11.88
CA MET A 284 -2.54 10.57 -10.43
C MET A 284 -3.14 11.85 -9.86
N ALA A 285 -4.05 11.72 -8.92
CA ALA A 285 -4.61 12.83 -8.16
C ALA A 285 -4.73 12.52 -6.67
N THR A 286 -4.72 13.56 -5.86
CA THR A 286 -4.94 13.50 -4.42
C THR A 286 -6.07 14.43 -4.01
N ALA A 287 -6.74 14.12 -2.91
CA ALA A 287 -7.80 14.94 -2.34
C ALA A 287 -7.72 14.97 -0.83
N GLY A 288 -8.15 16.08 -0.22
CA GLY A 288 -8.35 16.21 1.22
C GLY A 288 -9.81 15.98 1.59
N VAL A 289 -10.03 15.42 2.76
CA VAL A 289 -11.35 15.23 3.40
C VAL A 289 -11.23 15.49 4.91
N PRO A 290 -12.33 15.67 5.65
CA PRO A 290 -12.25 15.83 7.10
C PRO A 290 -11.54 14.62 7.75
N PRO A 291 -10.55 14.84 8.65
CA PRO A 291 -9.78 13.76 9.28
C PRO A 291 -10.62 12.68 9.94
N ARG A 292 -11.73 13.03 10.60
CA ARG A 292 -12.60 12.09 11.29
C ARG A 292 -13.27 11.04 10.39
N VAL A 293 -13.38 11.35 9.10
CA VAL A 293 -13.95 10.46 8.06
C VAL A 293 -12.95 10.22 6.92
N MET A 294 -11.68 10.12 7.25
CA MET A 294 -10.58 9.94 6.28
C MET A 294 -10.85 8.83 5.26
N GLY A 295 -11.64 7.82 5.64
CA GLY A 295 -11.96 6.65 4.81
C GLY A 295 -12.62 6.98 3.48
N ILE A 296 -13.29 8.12 3.35
CA ILE A 296 -13.94 8.52 2.08
C ILE A 296 -12.99 9.21 1.08
N GLY A 297 -11.75 9.49 1.47
CA GLY A 297 -10.76 10.17 0.62
C GLY A 297 -10.59 9.59 -0.79
N PRO A 298 -10.71 8.26 -1.03
CA PRO A 298 -10.66 7.68 -2.37
C PRO A 298 -11.71 8.24 -3.34
N ALA A 299 -12.91 8.56 -2.89
CA ALA A 299 -13.98 9.04 -3.76
C ALA A 299 -13.59 10.36 -4.45
N PRO A 300 -13.31 11.49 -3.75
CA PRO A 300 -12.91 12.73 -4.41
C PRO A 300 -11.54 12.62 -5.12
N ALA A 301 -10.63 11.75 -4.68
CA ALA A 301 -9.37 11.52 -5.40
C ALA A 301 -9.62 10.82 -6.75
N THR A 302 -10.55 9.86 -6.80
CA THR A 302 -10.98 9.18 -8.02
C THR A 302 -11.66 10.17 -8.99
N GLU A 303 -12.60 10.97 -8.51
CA GLU A 303 -13.24 12.00 -9.34
C GLU A 303 -12.20 12.94 -9.99
N LYS A 304 -11.23 13.40 -9.21
CA LYS A 304 -10.15 14.27 -9.71
C LYS A 304 -9.27 13.58 -10.75
N VAL A 305 -8.87 12.33 -10.55
CA VAL A 305 -8.01 11.64 -11.52
C VAL A 305 -8.78 11.32 -12.80
N LEU A 306 -10.06 10.97 -12.71
CA LEU A 306 -10.90 10.75 -13.88
C LEU A 306 -11.09 12.05 -14.68
N ALA A 307 -11.36 13.17 -14.01
CA ALA A 307 -11.44 14.49 -14.67
C ALA A 307 -10.11 14.89 -15.32
N LEU A 308 -8.98 14.66 -14.63
CA LEU A 308 -7.63 14.94 -15.15
C LEU A 308 -7.30 14.15 -16.41
N THR A 309 -7.75 12.89 -16.49
CA THR A 309 -7.44 11.97 -17.58
C THR A 309 -8.48 11.96 -18.69
N GLY A 310 -9.63 12.59 -18.48
CA GLY A 310 -10.76 12.54 -19.40
C GLY A 310 -11.46 11.19 -19.47
N LEU A 311 -11.16 10.29 -18.53
CA LEU A 311 -11.73 8.94 -18.47
C LEU A 311 -12.97 8.91 -17.57
N LYS A 312 -13.81 7.89 -17.78
CA LYS A 312 -14.99 7.62 -16.96
C LYS A 312 -14.79 6.35 -16.13
N LEU A 313 -15.40 6.28 -14.97
CA LEU A 313 -15.34 5.10 -14.09
C LEU A 313 -15.84 3.80 -14.76
N ALA A 314 -16.81 3.94 -15.67
CA ALA A 314 -17.33 2.83 -16.47
C ALA A 314 -16.31 2.21 -17.46
N GLN A 315 -15.19 2.91 -17.74
CA GLN A 315 -14.12 2.40 -18.60
C GLN A 315 -13.07 1.61 -17.84
N MET A 316 -13.16 1.55 -16.52
CA MET A 316 -12.22 0.79 -15.69
C MET A 316 -12.60 -0.69 -15.71
N ASP A 317 -11.66 -1.53 -16.15
CA ASP A 317 -11.81 -2.99 -16.16
C ASP A 317 -11.41 -3.59 -14.81
N VAL A 318 -10.51 -2.92 -14.08
CA VAL A 318 -10.05 -3.31 -12.75
C VAL A 318 -10.07 -2.09 -11.83
N ILE A 319 -10.53 -2.29 -10.60
CA ILE A 319 -10.51 -1.28 -9.53
C ILE A 319 -9.84 -1.90 -8.32
N GLU A 320 -8.63 -1.46 -8.00
CA GLU A 320 -7.94 -1.81 -6.76
C GLU A 320 -8.22 -0.71 -5.72
N LEU A 321 -9.11 -1.00 -4.80
CA LEU A 321 -9.48 -0.14 -3.67
C LEU A 321 -8.88 -0.69 -2.39
N THR A 322 -8.09 0.11 -1.66
CA THR A 322 -7.63 -0.31 -0.35
C THR A 322 -8.80 -0.49 0.61
N GLU A 323 -8.92 -1.68 1.15
CA GLU A 323 -9.87 -2.03 2.20
C GLU A 323 -9.20 -1.83 3.57
N ALA A 324 -8.94 -0.56 3.95
CA ALA A 324 -8.44 -0.32 5.31
C ALA A 324 -9.47 -0.81 6.34
N PHE A 325 -10.75 -0.59 6.03
CA PHE A 325 -11.92 -1.09 6.74
C PHE A 325 -13.05 -1.35 5.75
N ALA A 326 -13.86 -2.35 5.97
CA ALA A 326 -15.01 -2.64 5.12
C ALA A 326 -16.01 -1.45 5.07
N ALA A 327 -16.26 -0.80 6.20
CA ALA A 327 -17.09 0.40 6.26
C ALA A 327 -16.61 1.49 5.30
N GLN A 328 -15.30 1.72 5.27
CA GLN A 328 -14.67 2.68 4.36
C GLN A 328 -14.80 2.24 2.90
N GLY A 329 -14.54 0.96 2.60
CA GLY A 329 -14.65 0.42 1.24
C GLY A 329 -16.05 0.60 0.67
N ILE A 330 -17.07 0.19 1.42
CA ILE A 330 -18.49 0.29 1.03
C ILE A 330 -18.90 1.76 0.83
N ALA A 331 -18.52 2.65 1.75
CA ALA A 331 -18.84 4.07 1.62
C ALA A 331 -18.26 4.65 0.32
N VAL A 332 -17.02 4.33 -0.01
CA VAL A 332 -16.38 4.77 -1.27
C VAL A 332 -17.08 4.21 -2.50
N LEU A 333 -17.42 2.92 -2.52
CA LEU A 333 -18.14 2.32 -3.65
C LEU A 333 -19.48 3.03 -3.89
N ARG A 334 -20.27 3.23 -2.85
CA ARG A 334 -21.56 3.91 -2.94
C ARG A 334 -21.44 5.38 -3.36
N LEU A 335 -20.43 6.12 -2.87
CA LEU A 335 -20.14 7.49 -3.31
C LEU A 335 -19.75 7.57 -4.77
N LEU A 336 -19.09 6.53 -5.31
CA LEU A 336 -18.73 6.44 -6.73
C LEU A 336 -19.86 5.86 -7.60
N GLY A 337 -21.02 5.52 -7.02
CA GLY A 337 -22.14 4.92 -7.73
C GLY A 337 -21.95 3.46 -8.12
N LEU A 338 -21.05 2.75 -7.42
CA LEU A 338 -20.80 1.32 -7.62
C LEU A 338 -21.62 0.49 -6.63
N GLN A 339 -21.85 -0.77 -7.01
CA GLN A 339 -22.44 -1.75 -6.09
C GLN A 339 -21.39 -2.23 -5.08
N ASP A 340 -21.83 -2.67 -3.89
CA ASP A 340 -20.94 -3.17 -2.82
C ASP A 340 -20.14 -4.42 -3.26
N ASP A 341 -20.67 -5.17 -4.25
CA ASP A 341 -20.12 -6.40 -4.79
C ASP A 341 -19.66 -6.29 -6.26
N ASP A 342 -19.39 -5.08 -6.76
CA ASP A 342 -18.90 -4.88 -8.13
C ASP A 342 -17.71 -5.81 -8.44
N PRO A 343 -17.82 -6.69 -9.45
CA PRO A 343 -16.80 -7.72 -9.71
C PRO A 343 -15.45 -7.18 -10.13
N ARG A 344 -15.38 -5.90 -10.58
CA ARG A 344 -14.14 -5.24 -10.97
C ARG A 344 -13.30 -4.85 -9.75
N VAL A 345 -13.92 -4.81 -8.56
CA VAL A 345 -13.27 -4.33 -7.32
C VAL A 345 -12.53 -5.47 -6.65
N ASN A 346 -11.23 -5.26 -6.46
CA ASN A 346 -10.32 -6.19 -5.78
C ASN A 346 -10.53 -7.65 -6.22
N PRO A 347 -10.35 -7.98 -7.50
CA PRO A 347 -10.64 -9.32 -8.01
C PRO A 347 -9.77 -10.41 -7.38
N ASN A 348 -8.62 -10.05 -6.81
CA ASN A 348 -7.71 -10.97 -6.12
C ASN A 348 -7.72 -10.80 -4.59
N GLY A 349 -8.77 -10.16 -4.05
CA GLY A 349 -8.85 -9.78 -2.63
C GLY A 349 -8.18 -8.44 -2.33
N GLY A 350 -8.65 -7.75 -1.29
CA GLY A 350 -8.13 -6.46 -0.84
C GLY A 350 -7.37 -6.55 0.48
N ALA A 351 -7.14 -5.41 1.12
CA ALA A 351 -6.29 -5.30 2.30
C ALA A 351 -6.85 -6.04 3.55
N ILE A 352 -8.15 -6.25 3.65
CA ILE A 352 -8.74 -7.06 4.72
C ILE A 352 -8.19 -8.49 4.68
N ALA A 353 -8.01 -9.03 3.47
CA ALA A 353 -7.51 -10.39 3.27
C ALA A 353 -5.99 -10.46 3.12
N LEU A 354 -5.37 -9.53 2.37
CA LEU A 354 -3.94 -9.56 2.04
C LEU A 354 -3.07 -8.86 3.07
N GLY A 355 -3.64 -7.91 3.83
CA GLY A 355 -2.88 -7.08 4.76
C GLY A 355 -2.57 -5.69 4.22
N HIS A 356 -2.05 -4.82 5.12
CA HIS A 356 -1.82 -3.40 4.82
C HIS A 356 -0.50 -2.87 5.40
N PRO A 357 0.67 -3.33 4.90
CA PRO A 357 1.94 -2.68 5.20
C PRO A 357 1.94 -1.29 4.55
N LEU A 358 1.78 -0.23 5.37
CA LEU A 358 1.36 1.11 4.94
C LEU A 358 2.16 1.64 3.74
N GLY A 359 3.47 1.75 3.86
CA GLY A 359 4.34 2.30 2.82
C GLY A 359 4.39 1.48 1.53
N ALA A 360 4.17 0.15 1.61
CA ALA A 360 4.19 -0.75 0.46
C ALA A 360 2.84 -0.86 -0.27
N SER A 361 1.74 -0.64 0.45
CA SER A 361 0.39 -0.97 -0.04
C SER A 361 0.02 -0.27 -1.34
N GLY A 362 0.35 1.02 -1.47
CA GLY A 362 0.02 1.77 -2.69
C GLY A 362 0.71 1.22 -3.94
N ALA A 363 1.97 0.81 -3.81
CA ALA A 363 2.71 0.16 -4.89
C ALA A 363 2.15 -1.25 -5.19
N ARG A 364 1.74 -2.01 -4.16
CA ARG A 364 1.09 -3.32 -4.33
C ARG A 364 -0.20 -3.21 -5.14
N LEU A 365 -1.07 -2.23 -4.86
CA LEU A 365 -2.30 -2.04 -5.65
C LEU A 365 -2.00 -1.91 -7.13
N VAL A 366 -1.00 -1.10 -7.50
CA VAL A 366 -0.62 -0.90 -8.90
C VAL A 366 0.01 -2.15 -9.51
N THR A 367 0.83 -2.88 -8.75
CA THR A 367 1.42 -4.15 -9.18
C THR A 367 0.34 -5.18 -9.49
N THR A 368 -0.60 -5.39 -8.55
CA THR A 368 -1.72 -6.33 -8.71
C THR A 368 -2.62 -5.93 -9.87
N ALA A 369 -2.96 -4.63 -9.99
CA ALA A 369 -3.77 -4.12 -11.10
C ALA A 369 -3.10 -4.34 -12.46
N THR A 370 -1.79 -4.09 -12.57
CA THR A 370 -1.03 -4.33 -13.80
C THR A 370 -1.10 -5.80 -14.21
N ASN A 371 -0.84 -6.73 -13.28
CA ASN A 371 -0.92 -8.17 -13.53
C ASN A 371 -2.35 -8.59 -13.92
N GLN A 372 -3.36 -8.07 -13.23
CA GLN A 372 -4.76 -8.38 -13.50
C GLN A 372 -5.20 -7.92 -14.89
N LEU A 373 -4.81 -6.72 -15.32
CA LEU A 373 -5.08 -6.25 -16.67
C LEU A 373 -4.49 -7.17 -17.75
N HIS A 374 -3.27 -7.66 -17.56
CA HIS A 374 -2.65 -8.61 -18.49
C HIS A 374 -3.37 -9.96 -18.48
N ARG A 375 -3.79 -10.45 -17.32
CA ARG A 375 -4.48 -11.75 -17.18
C ARG A 375 -5.85 -11.74 -17.84
N THR A 376 -6.58 -10.63 -17.75
CA THR A 376 -7.95 -10.52 -18.28
C THR A 376 -8.04 -9.89 -19.65
N GLY A 377 -6.96 -9.30 -20.18
CA GLY A 377 -6.98 -8.51 -21.40
C GLY A 377 -7.64 -7.13 -21.23
N GLY A 378 -7.94 -6.71 -19.99
CA GLY A 378 -8.49 -5.40 -19.67
C GLY A 378 -7.56 -4.26 -20.08
N ARG A 379 -8.12 -3.06 -20.26
CA ARG A 379 -7.36 -1.88 -20.72
C ARG A 379 -6.99 -0.95 -19.59
N TYR A 380 -7.95 -0.53 -18.78
CA TYR A 380 -7.75 0.48 -17.74
C TYR A 380 -7.93 -0.08 -16.34
N ALA A 381 -7.07 0.33 -15.43
CA ALA A 381 -7.27 0.10 -14.00
C ALA A 381 -7.20 1.40 -13.22
N LEU A 382 -8.07 1.49 -12.21
CA LEU A 382 -8.07 2.50 -11.16
C LEU A 382 -7.50 1.88 -9.89
N CYS A 383 -6.46 2.49 -9.32
CA CYS A 383 -5.95 2.16 -8.00
C CYS A 383 -6.23 3.35 -7.07
N THR A 384 -6.91 3.14 -5.95
CA THR A 384 -7.26 4.24 -5.05
C THR A 384 -7.23 3.80 -3.59
N MET A 385 -6.90 4.73 -2.70
CA MET A 385 -6.79 4.44 -1.28
C MET A 385 -7.04 5.65 -0.39
N CYS A 386 -7.57 5.38 0.79
CA CYS A 386 -7.69 6.34 1.88
C CYS A 386 -6.35 6.54 2.57
N ILE A 387 -6.20 7.67 3.22
CA ILE A 387 -4.97 8.08 3.88
C ILE A 387 -5.34 8.72 5.21
N GLY A 388 -4.71 8.28 6.27
CA GLY A 388 -4.89 8.85 7.61
C GLY A 388 -4.77 10.37 7.61
N VAL A 389 -5.34 11.01 8.62
CA VAL A 389 -5.39 12.47 8.75
C VAL A 389 -6.21 13.16 7.63
N GLY A 390 -7.04 12.40 6.90
CA GLY A 390 -8.05 12.98 5.99
C GLY A 390 -7.56 13.27 4.58
N GLN A 391 -7.00 12.26 3.88
CA GLN A 391 -6.65 12.37 2.47
C GLN A 391 -7.09 11.13 1.68
N GLY A 392 -7.06 11.24 0.36
CA GLY A 392 -7.16 10.15 -0.60
C GLY A 392 -6.20 10.34 -1.76
N ILE A 393 -5.84 9.23 -2.41
CA ILE A 393 -5.01 9.22 -3.61
C ILE A 393 -5.59 8.22 -4.62
N ALA A 394 -5.51 8.54 -5.90
CA ALA A 394 -5.95 7.69 -6.99
C ALA A 394 -4.99 7.78 -8.18
N VAL A 395 -4.72 6.63 -8.79
CA VAL A 395 -3.89 6.48 -9.99
C VAL A 395 -4.69 5.71 -11.03
N VAL A 396 -4.64 6.15 -12.28
CA VAL A 396 -5.14 5.38 -13.43
C VAL A 396 -3.95 4.88 -14.23
N ILE A 397 -3.96 3.58 -14.55
CA ILE A 397 -3.01 2.94 -15.45
C ILE A 397 -3.74 2.35 -16.66
N GLU A 398 -3.04 2.25 -17.77
CA GLU A 398 -3.51 1.65 -19.02
C GLU A 398 -2.56 0.54 -19.44
N ARG A 399 -3.07 -0.67 -19.67
CA ARG A 399 -2.29 -1.77 -20.25
C ARG A 399 -1.82 -1.41 -21.65
N VAL A 400 -0.58 -1.72 -21.98
CA VAL A 400 0.04 -1.53 -23.28
C VAL A 400 0.56 -2.84 -23.84
#